data_91b1fd9c80553a244f010162b29075a9
#
_entry.id   91b1fd9c80553a244f010162b29075a9
#
_cell.length_a   1.000
_cell.length_b   1.000
_cell.length_c   1.000
_cell.angle_alpha   90.00
_cell.angle_beta   90.00
_cell.angle_gamma   90.00
#
_symmetry.space_group_name_H-M   'P 1'
#
loop_
_entity.id
_entity.type
_entity.pdbx_description
1 polymer ?
#
loop_
_entity_poly.entity_id
_entity_poly.type
_entity_poly.pdbx_seq_one_letter_code
_entity_poly.pdbx_strand_id
1 'polypeptide(L)'
;MTSSNSKIDVHRFAERVGSWLSGGAPESDVVLSCRVRLARNLADQPFISRLAPAAAEDVCARLRDALIDARLDGETTFLTMSEAPPLLRIMLRERHLISRDLAPSEDGQGAQPGRAVAFGASETLSVMVNEEDHVRLQAIAAGFQLDAAWRRAQEIDRLLESRVPFAHSAKLGYLTSCPTNVGTGLRASVMMHLPGLSLVRPELEKVFAAAQKTGLAVRGMYGEGSRAAGDFYQISNQITLGRSESQLVDDLAALVPCILEFERKVRAALSREQRAALKDRISRSVGLLRTARAMQTEAALAHLSNLRLGIHLDLFDGSSLSVLNELGVQVQKGHVQALSATSPEGTLLEASERDRLRASLLRKRLAS
;
A
#
# COMPACT_ATOMS: atom_id res chain seq x y z
N MET A 1 28.12 18.27 7.30
CA MET A 1 27.67 17.03 7.95
C MET A 1 27.06 16.19 6.84
N THR A 2 27.65 15.04 6.59
CA THR A 2 27.51 14.25 5.38
C THR A 2 26.09 13.73 5.18
N SER A 3 25.37 14.27 4.19
CA SER A 3 24.17 13.70 3.63
C SER A 3 24.54 12.31 3.09
N SER A 4 24.18 11.27 3.80
CA SER A 4 24.26 9.90 3.28
C SER A 4 23.20 9.75 2.19
N ASN A 5 23.54 10.18 0.99
CA ASN A 5 22.84 9.81 -0.22
C ASN A 5 23.28 8.37 -0.56
N SER A 6 22.98 7.43 0.34
CA SER A 6 23.26 6.01 0.10
C SER A 6 22.38 5.57 -1.06
N LYS A 7 23.00 5.34 -2.23
CA LYS A 7 22.32 4.74 -3.38
C LYS A 7 21.65 3.47 -2.89
N ILE A 8 20.32 3.44 -2.92
CA ILE A 8 19.55 2.25 -2.58
C ILE A 8 19.94 1.15 -3.56
N ASP A 9 20.50 0.07 -3.06
CA ASP A 9 20.73 -1.13 -3.84
C ASP A 9 19.38 -1.76 -4.19
N VAL A 10 19.00 -1.65 -5.45
CA VAL A 10 17.69 -2.04 -5.98
C VAL A 10 17.43 -3.54 -5.78
N HIS A 11 18.46 -4.40 -5.93
CA HIS A 11 18.33 -5.84 -5.73
C HIS A 11 18.07 -6.18 -4.26
N ARG A 12 18.91 -5.66 -3.35
CA ARG A 12 18.71 -5.85 -1.90
C ARG A 12 17.38 -5.28 -1.43
N PHE A 13 16.96 -4.17 -2.01
CA PHE A 13 15.64 -3.59 -1.73
C PHE A 13 14.51 -4.52 -2.19
N ALA A 14 14.65 -5.22 -3.32
CA ALA A 14 13.66 -6.19 -3.81
C ALA A 14 13.58 -7.48 -2.99
N GLU A 15 14.70 -7.93 -2.41
CA GLU A 15 14.75 -9.15 -1.59
C GLU A 15 13.96 -9.01 -0.28
N ARG A 16 13.91 -7.80 0.29
CA ARG A 16 13.20 -7.51 1.53
C ARG A 16 11.88 -6.83 1.20
N VAL A 17 10.89 -7.05 2.02
CA VAL A 17 9.60 -6.33 1.97
C VAL A 17 9.33 -5.66 3.31
N GLY A 18 8.47 -4.64 3.32
CA GLY A 18 8.14 -3.91 4.53
C GLY A 18 7.57 -4.82 5.63
N SER A 19 7.87 -4.50 6.88
CA SER A 19 7.46 -5.31 8.05
C SER A 19 5.94 -5.40 8.21
N TRP A 20 5.19 -4.51 7.59
CA TRP A 20 3.71 -4.55 7.56
C TRP A 20 3.14 -5.75 6.77
N LEU A 21 3.98 -6.50 6.03
CA LEU A 21 3.62 -7.75 5.35
C LEU A 21 3.93 -9.00 6.18
N SER A 22 4.51 -8.84 7.40
CA SER A 22 4.76 -9.96 8.28
C SER A 22 3.47 -10.68 8.63
N GLY A 23 3.48 -12.00 8.62
CA GLY A 23 2.36 -12.81 9.09
C GLY A 23 2.22 -12.76 10.63
N GLY A 24 1.08 -13.24 11.16
CA GLY A 24 0.85 -13.38 12.60
C GLY A 24 0.33 -12.13 13.32
N ALA A 25 0.04 -11.04 12.61
CA ALA A 25 -0.63 -9.88 13.18
C ALA A 25 -2.12 -10.17 13.47
N PRO A 26 -2.79 -9.38 14.34
CA PRO A 26 -4.22 -9.56 14.63
C PRO A 26 -5.08 -9.58 13.36
N GLU A 27 -6.01 -10.54 13.28
CA GLU A 27 -6.96 -10.70 12.17
C GLU A 27 -6.30 -10.88 10.77
N SER A 28 -5.03 -11.30 10.73
CA SER A 28 -4.23 -11.40 9.49
C SER A 28 -4.73 -12.46 8.50
N ASP A 29 -5.66 -13.31 8.92
CA ASP A 29 -6.38 -14.23 8.02
C ASP A 29 -7.28 -13.50 7.02
N VAL A 30 -7.79 -12.32 7.38
CA VAL A 30 -8.64 -11.48 6.53
C VAL A 30 -8.01 -10.11 6.28
N VAL A 31 -7.42 -9.46 7.29
CA VAL A 31 -6.83 -8.13 7.14
C VAL A 31 -5.35 -8.23 6.81
N LEU A 32 -4.94 -7.70 5.65
CA LEU A 32 -3.52 -7.59 5.31
C LEU A 32 -2.85 -6.47 6.09
N SER A 33 -3.47 -5.28 6.10
CA SER A 33 -2.90 -4.10 6.75
C SER A 33 -3.95 -3.02 7.02
N CYS A 34 -3.65 -2.16 7.99
CA CYS A 34 -4.31 -0.88 8.22
C CYS A 34 -3.38 0.25 7.77
N ARG A 35 -3.95 1.31 7.18
CA ARG A 35 -3.18 2.46 6.72
C ARG A 35 -3.90 3.75 7.07
N VAL A 36 -3.16 4.68 7.69
CA VAL A 36 -3.59 6.05 7.94
C VAL A 36 -2.74 7.00 7.13
N ARG A 37 -3.35 7.97 6.47
CA ARG A 37 -2.70 9.03 5.70
C ARG A 37 -3.20 10.38 6.17
N LEU A 38 -2.29 11.35 6.25
CA LEU A 38 -2.57 12.74 6.57
C LEU A 38 -2.04 13.64 5.46
N ALA A 39 -2.87 14.56 4.98
CA ALA A 39 -2.51 15.59 4.01
C ALA A 39 -2.32 16.92 4.74
N ARG A 40 -1.19 17.60 4.51
CA ARG A 40 -0.86 18.90 5.13
C ARG A 40 -0.20 19.82 4.10
N ASN A 41 -0.51 21.11 4.20
CA ASN A 41 0.21 22.15 3.46
C ASN A 41 0.86 23.12 4.45
N LEU A 42 1.97 23.73 4.04
CA LEU A 42 2.65 24.76 4.80
C LEU A 42 1.85 26.07 4.72
N ALA A 43 1.70 26.76 5.85
CA ALA A 43 0.91 27.98 5.94
C ALA A 43 1.50 29.18 5.18
N ASP A 44 2.83 29.18 5.01
CA ASP A 44 3.62 30.23 4.38
C ASP A 44 3.90 30.01 2.88
N GLN A 45 3.31 28.95 2.31
CA GLN A 45 3.51 28.60 0.90
C GLN A 45 2.18 28.46 0.14
N PRO A 46 2.13 28.79 -1.16
CA PRO A 46 0.96 28.51 -1.98
C PRO A 46 0.83 27.00 -2.22
N PHE A 47 -0.38 26.53 -2.48
CA PHE A 47 -0.62 25.13 -2.86
C PHE A 47 0.18 24.71 -4.08
N ILE A 48 0.47 23.41 -4.21
CA ILE A 48 1.32 22.79 -5.24
C ILE A 48 1.00 23.29 -6.65
N SER A 49 -0.28 23.48 -6.99
CA SER A 49 -0.70 23.95 -8.32
C SER A 49 -0.21 25.37 -8.67
N ARG A 50 0.22 26.16 -7.68
CA ARG A 50 0.73 27.53 -7.82
C ARG A 50 2.16 27.67 -7.28
N LEU A 51 2.78 26.59 -6.84
CA LEU A 51 4.11 26.59 -6.24
C LEU A 51 5.18 26.72 -7.34
N ALA A 52 5.99 27.76 -7.27
CA ALA A 52 7.11 27.95 -8.20
C ALA A 52 8.19 26.87 -7.97
N PRO A 53 8.96 26.46 -9.00
CA PRO A 53 9.99 25.43 -8.86
C PRO A 53 11.00 25.67 -7.73
N ALA A 54 11.51 26.89 -7.60
CA ALA A 54 12.43 27.24 -6.53
C ALA A 54 11.82 27.17 -5.14
N ALA A 55 10.53 27.54 -4.99
CA ALA A 55 9.80 27.40 -3.74
C ALA A 55 9.52 25.91 -3.41
N ALA A 56 9.29 25.08 -4.42
CA ALA A 56 9.15 23.65 -4.23
C ALA A 56 10.43 22.99 -3.71
N GLU A 57 11.59 23.42 -4.19
CA GLU A 57 12.89 22.99 -3.69
C GLU A 57 13.15 23.46 -2.26
N ASP A 58 12.76 24.70 -1.90
CA ASP A 58 12.85 25.21 -0.53
C ASP A 58 11.96 24.40 0.43
N VAL A 59 10.69 24.18 0.06
CA VAL A 59 9.78 23.32 0.83
C VAL A 59 10.38 21.91 1.03
N CYS A 60 10.95 21.33 -0.02
CA CYS A 60 11.59 20.04 0.03
C CYS A 60 12.79 20.02 0.99
N ALA A 61 13.64 21.04 0.96
CA ALA A 61 14.78 21.15 1.86
C ALA A 61 14.36 21.29 3.33
N ARG A 62 13.40 22.16 3.62
CA ARG A 62 12.84 22.36 4.97
C ARG A 62 12.23 21.07 5.53
N LEU A 63 11.43 20.37 4.71
CA LEU A 63 10.81 19.10 5.10
C LEU A 63 11.83 17.96 5.24
N ARG A 64 12.88 17.95 4.40
CA ARG A 64 13.96 16.96 4.52
C ARG A 64 14.62 17.04 5.89
N ASP A 65 15.01 18.23 6.32
CA ASP A 65 15.68 18.41 7.61
C ASP A 65 14.78 17.98 8.77
N ALA A 66 13.49 18.38 8.73
CA ALA A 66 12.51 17.96 9.73
C ALA A 66 12.29 16.44 9.76
N LEU A 67 12.26 15.77 8.60
CA LEU A 67 12.03 14.33 8.49
C LEU A 67 13.24 13.48 8.88
N ILE A 68 14.46 13.96 8.60
CA ILE A 68 15.69 13.30 9.07
C ILE A 68 15.77 13.37 10.59
N ASP A 69 15.48 14.53 11.18
CA ASP A 69 15.43 14.70 12.63
C ASP A 69 14.34 13.87 13.29
N ALA A 70 13.22 13.64 12.60
CA ALA A 70 12.10 12.83 13.07
C ALA A 70 12.44 11.35 13.26
N ARG A 71 13.47 10.84 12.60
CA ARG A 71 13.93 9.44 12.66
C ARG A 71 12.80 8.44 12.48
N LEU A 72 12.23 8.42 11.25
CA LEU A 72 11.16 7.49 10.89
C LEU A 72 11.61 6.03 11.09
N ASP A 73 11.15 5.38 12.15
CA ASP A 73 11.54 4.00 12.52
C ASP A 73 13.07 3.79 12.62
N GLY A 74 13.77 4.72 13.25
CA GLY A 74 15.23 4.70 13.46
C GLY A 74 15.98 5.55 12.43
N GLU A 75 16.46 4.97 11.34
CA GLU A 75 17.12 5.71 10.26
C GLU A 75 16.12 6.08 9.18
N THR A 76 16.08 7.37 8.82
CA THR A 76 15.23 7.87 7.74
C THR A 76 15.98 7.86 6.41
N THR A 77 15.47 7.14 5.43
CA THR A 77 15.89 7.27 4.05
C THR A 77 15.13 8.42 3.40
N PHE A 78 15.84 9.42 2.87
CA PHE A 78 15.25 10.52 2.10
C PHE A 78 15.72 10.43 0.65
N LEU A 79 14.78 10.42 -0.31
CA LEU A 79 15.05 10.24 -1.72
C LEU A 79 14.27 11.24 -2.56
N THR A 80 14.97 12.03 -3.39
CA THR A 80 14.31 12.90 -4.38
C THR A 80 13.86 12.08 -5.59
N MET A 81 12.72 12.45 -6.16
CA MET A 81 12.20 11.72 -7.33
C MET A 81 13.03 11.95 -8.60
N SER A 82 13.76 13.05 -8.68
CA SER A 82 14.71 13.32 -9.77
C SER A 82 15.93 12.39 -9.75
N GLU A 83 16.39 11.99 -8.57
CA GLU A 83 17.55 11.11 -8.40
C GLU A 83 17.18 9.61 -8.37
N ALA A 84 15.90 9.30 -8.11
CA ALA A 84 15.44 7.93 -8.06
C ALA A 84 15.42 7.27 -9.46
N PRO A 85 16.13 6.14 -9.68
CA PRO A 85 16.05 5.41 -10.93
C PRO A 85 14.60 4.98 -11.26
N PRO A 86 14.22 4.87 -12.54
CA PRO A 86 12.87 4.46 -12.95
C PRO A 86 12.39 3.18 -12.27
N LEU A 87 13.23 2.16 -12.22
CA LEU A 87 12.92 0.89 -11.58
C LEU A 87 12.62 1.05 -10.08
N LEU A 88 13.42 1.86 -9.38
CA LEU A 88 13.20 2.13 -7.95
C LEU A 88 11.88 2.85 -7.70
N ARG A 89 11.50 3.83 -8.55
CA ARG A 89 10.19 4.51 -8.45
C ARG A 89 9.02 3.54 -8.61
N ILE A 90 9.12 2.59 -9.54
CA ILE A 90 8.12 1.54 -9.70
C ILE A 90 8.02 0.70 -8.43
N MET A 91 9.14 0.26 -7.87
CA MET A 91 9.18 -0.55 -6.65
C MET A 91 8.64 0.18 -5.41
N LEU A 92 8.96 1.47 -5.26
CA LEU A 92 8.40 2.29 -4.19
C LEU A 92 6.87 2.39 -4.27
N ARG A 93 6.30 2.47 -5.49
CA ARG A 93 4.84 2.41 -5.71
C ARG A 93 4.25 1.05 -5.35
N GLU A 94 4.90 -0.03 -5.77
CA GLU A 94 4.46 -1.41 -5.49
C GLU A 94 4.47 -1.73 -4.00
N ARG A 95 5.35 -1.07 -3.24
CA ARG A 95 5.41 -1.13 -1.77
C ARG A 95 4.51 -0.12 -1.07
N HIS A 96 3.72 0.64 -1.81
CA HIS A 96 2.86 1.69 -1.28
C HIS A 96 3.59 2.83 -0.54
N LEU A 97 4.90 2.97 -0.71
CA LEU A 97 5.70 4.06 -0.13
C LEU A 97 5.46 5.40 -0.83
N ILE A 98 5.15 5.35 -2.13
CA ILE A 98 4.75 6.52 -2.91
C ILE A 98 3.46 6.28 -3.69
N SER A 99 2.79 7.38 -4.07
CA SER A 99 1.64 7.35 -4.97
C SER A 99 2.09 7.37 -6.45
N ARG A 100 1.12 7.15 -7.35
CA ARG A 100 1.35 7.36 -8.78
C ARG A 100 1.61 8.83 -9.10
N ASP A 101 0.98 9.75 -8.36
CA ASP A 101 1.02 11.19 -8.63
C ASP A 101 2.37 11.81 -8.23
N LEU A 102 3.09 11.22 -7.26
CA LEU A 102 4.44 11.67 -6.90
C LEU A 102 5.46 11.39 -8.03
N ALA A 103 5.34 10.26 -8.72
CA ALA A 103 6.20 9.86 -9.83
C ALA A 103 5.34 9.30 -10.97
N PRO A 104 4.67 10.17 -11.76
CA PRO A 104 3.67 9.77 -12.73
C PRO A 104 4.25 9.02 -13.93
N SER A 105 5.45 9.39 -14.40
CA SER A 105 6.11 8.74 -15.52
C SER A 105 7.06 7.61 -15.08
N GLU A 106 7.05 6.51 -15.81
CA GLU A 106 7.96 5.37 -15.55
C GLU A 106 9.37 5.64 -16.10
N ASP A 107 9.49 6.41 -17.17
CA ASP A 107 10.74 6.75 -17.86
C ASP A 107 11.53 7.90 -17.20
N GLY A 108 10.95 8.53 -16.19
CA GLY A 108 11.58 9.63 -15.45
C GLY A 108 11.47 11.00 -16.10
N GLN A 109 10.84 11.10 -17.26
CA GLN A 109 10.54 12.39 -17.84
C GLN A 109 9.46 13.11 -17.01
N GLY A 110 9.68 14.39 -16.71
CA GLY A 110 8.72 15.22 -15.98
C GLY A 110 8.75 15.07 -14.45
N ALA A 111 9.84 14.58 -13.86
CA ALA A 111 10.05 14.69 -12.43
C ALA A 111 10.04 16.18 -12.03
N GLN A 112 9.00 16.61 -11.32
CA GLN A 112 8.89 18.01 -10.91
C GLN A 112 9.93 18.30 -9.82
N PRO A 113 10.54 19.51 -9.82
CA PRO A 113 11.48 19.93 -8.79
C PRO A 113 10.90 19.81 -7.38
N GLY A 114 11.74 19.48 -6.42
CA GLY A 114 11.35 19.41 -5.02
C GLY A 114 10.44 18.21 -4.62
N ARG A 115 10.15 17.29 -5.52
CA ARG A 115 9.40 16.06 -5.17
C ARG A 115 10.32 15.03 -4.53
N ALA A 116 9.90 14.50 -3.35
CA ALA A 116 10.69 13.54 -2.61
C ALA A 116 9.82 12.57 -1.81
N VAL A 117 10.45 11.53 -1.30
CA VAL A 117 9.87 10.64 -0.28
C VAL A 117 10.88 10.42 0.84
N ALA A 118 10.40 10.43 2.09
CA ALA A 118 11.11 9.94 3.24
C ALA A 118 10.43 8.66 3.75
N PHE A 119 11.19 7.66 4.18
CA PHE A 119 10.63 6.44 4.78
C PHE A 119 11.61 5.80 5.74
N GLY A 120 11.07 5.08 6.73
CA GLY A 120 11.83 4.32 7.70
C GLY A 120 12.25 2.93 7.19
N ALA A 121 13.23 2.32 7.87
CA ALA A 121 13.76 1.00 7.50
C ALA A 121 12.71 -0.13 7.55
N SER A 122 11.69 -0.03 8.40
CA SER A 122 10.58 -0.98 8.50
C SER A 122 9.51 -0.79 7.43
N GLU A 123 9.53 0.35 6.70
CA GLU A 123 8.51 0.77 5.72
C GLU A 123 7.10 0.93 6.31
N THR A 124 6.98 1.05 7.64
CA THR A 124 5.70 1.32 8.30
C THR A 124 5.33 2.80 8.28
N LEU A 125 6.32 3.68 8.07
CA LEU A 125 6.15 5.11 7.90
C LEU A 125 6.75 5.58 6.59
N SER A 126 6.00 6.43 5.88
CA SER A 126 6.51 7.18 4.73
C SER A 126 5.86 8.56 4.64
N VAL A 127 6.62 9.53 4.15
CA VAL A 127 6.17 10.89 3.92
C VAL A 127 6.54 11.32 2.52
N MET A 128 5.55 11.55 1.69
CA MET A 128 5.73 12.13 0.35
C MET A 128 5.75 13.65 0.47
N VAL A 129 6.68 14.27 -0.24
CA VAL A 129 6.89 15.73 -0.28
C VAL A 129 6.49 16.24 -1.66
N ASN A 130 5.69 17.33 -1.67
CA ASN A 130 5.22 18.00 -2.89
C ASN A 130 4.53 17.05 -3.90
N GLU A 131 3.64 16.19 -3.39
CA GLU A 131 2.78 15.34 -4.22
C GLU A 131 1.56 16.14 -4.69
N GLU A 132 0.38 15.94 -4.14
CA GLU A 132 -0.83 16.73 -4.29
C GLU A 132 -0.85 17.89 -3.27
N ASP A 133 -0.35 17.62 -2.07
CA ASP A 133 -0.11 18.55 -0.98
C ASP A 133 1.39 18.55 -0.63
N HIS A 134 1.86 19.56 0.14
CA HIS A 134 3.27 19.64 0.52
C HIS A 134 3.75 18.44 1.31
N VAL A 135 2.89 17.91 2.18
CA VAL A 135 3.15 16.74 3.02
C VAL A 135 2.02 15.73 2.86
N ARG A 136 2.36 14.50 2.55
CA ARG A 136 1.45 13.36 2.62
C ARG A 136 2.08 12.26 3.47
N LEU A 137 1.85 12.35 4.76
CA LEU A 137 2.28 11.36 5.74
C LEU A 137 1.45 10.09 5.60
N GLN A 138 2.09 8.94 5.74
CA GLN A 138 1.45 7.63 5.76
C GLN A 138 2.04 6.76 6.86
N ALA A 139 1.18 6.12 7.64
CA ALA A 139 1.53 5.04 8.57
C ALA A 139 0.78 3.76 8.17
N ILE A 140 1.48 2.63 8.14
CA ILE A 140 0.94 1.31 7.82
C ILE A 140 1.26 0.36 8.97
N ALA A 141 0.26 -0.44 9.38
CA ALA A 141 0.42 -1.51 10.37
C ALA A 141 -0.09 -2.83 9.79
N ALA A 142 0.56 -3.96 10.13
CA ALA A 142 0.15 -5.29 9.72
C ALA A 142 -1.17 -5.71 10.39
N GLY A 143 -2.00 -6.47 9.68
CA GLY A 143 -3.28 -6.94 10.22
C GLY A 143 -4.22 -5.83 10.65
N PHE A 144 -5.14 -6.13 11.57
CA PHE A 144 -6.11 -5.14 12.06
C PHE A 144 -5.57 -4.37 13.27
N GLN A 145 -4.69 -3.41 13.01
CA GLN A 145 -4.06 -2.53 14.01
C GLN A 145 -4.27 -1.04 13.65
N LEU A 146 -5.52 -0.65 13.44
CA LEU A 146 -5.87 0.70 12.98
C LEU A 146 -5.45 1.79 13.97
N ASP A 147 -5.65 1.56 15.28
CA ASP A 147 -5.27 2.49 16.34
C ASP A 147 -3.75 2.67 16.44
N ALA A 148 -2.97 1.60 16.21
CA ALA A 148 -1.52 1.69 16.20
C ALA A 148 -1.03 2.53 15.03
N ALA A 149 -1.58 2.31 13.83
CA ALA A 149 -1.28 3.12 12.65
C ALA A 149 -1.68 4.60 12.88
N TRP A 150 -2.84 4.85 13.51
CA TRP A 150 -3.30 6.19 13.83
C TRP A 150 -2.38 6.90 14.82
N ARG A 151 -2.06 6.28 15.96
CA ARG A 151 -1.15 6.86 16.97
C ARG A 151 0.21 7.20 16.36
N ARG A 152 0.72 6.32 15.51
CA ARG A 152 2.02 6.54 14.87
C ARG A 152 1.98 7.69 13.86
N ALA A 153 0.89 7.82 13.10
CA ALA A 153 0.68 8.96 12.20
C ALA A 153 0.60 10.28 12.98
N GLN A 154 -0.16 10.32 14.09
CA GLN A 154 -0.27 11.51 14.94
C GLN A 154 1.06 11.95 15.54
N GLU A 155 1.90 11.00 15.98
CA GLU A 155 3.22 11.30 16.54
C GLU A 155 4.08 12.07 15.54
N ILE A 156 4.17 11.57 14.31
CA ILE A 156 4.96 12.21 13.25
C ILE A 156 4.33 13.53 12.79
N ASP A 157 3.01 13.61 12.69
CA ASP A 157 2.27 14.82 12.31
C ASP A 157 2.57 15.98 13.29
N ARG A 158 2.46 15.73 14.60
CA ARG A 158 2.78 16.70 15.66
C ARG A 158 4.25 17.12 15.64
N LEU A 159 5.16 16.18 15.39
CA LEU A 159 6.59 16.46 15.30
C LEU A 159 6.87 17.36 14.08
N LEU A 160 6.26 17.11 12.93
CA LEU A 160 6.40 17.97 11.75
C LEU A 160 5.77 19.34 12.00
N GLU A 161 4.58 19.43 12.59
CA GLU A 161 3.89 20.68 12.91
C GLU A 161 4.72 21.56 13.86
N SER A 162 5.52 20.98 14.77
CA SER A 162 6.43 21.71 15.65
C SER A 162 7.62 22.35 14.91
N ARG A 163 7.91 21.91 13.67
CA ARG A 163 9.03 22.38 12.85
C ARG A 163 8.60 23.28 11.71
N VAL A 164 7.44 23.02 11.14
CA VAL A 164 6.88 23.75 10.01
C VAL A 164 5.40 24.06 10.26
N PRO A 165 4.92 25.31 10.12
CA PRO A 165 3.54 25.67 10.38
C PRO A 165 2.64 25.09 9.30
N PHE A 166 1.58 24.36 9.69
CA PHE A 166 0.60 23.85 8.75
C PHE A 166 -0.53 24.85 8.50
N ALA A 167 -1.01 24.88 7.26
CA ALA A 167 -2.14 25.69 6.83
C ALA A 167 -3.44 25.15 7.47
N HIS A 168 -3.95 25.88 8.46
CA HIS A 168 -5.14 25.52 9.22
C HIS A 168 -6.09 26.69 9.32
N SER A 169 -7.38 26.42 9.20
CA SER A 169 -8.49 27.35 9.42
C SER A 169 -9.33 26.92 10.60
N ALA A 170 -9.65 27.81 11.53
CA ALA A 170 -10.54 27.53 12.65
C ALA A 170 -11.92 27.00 12.21
N LYS A 171 -12.38 27.39 11.00
CA LYS A 171 -13.69 26.98 10.45
C LYS A 171 -13.62 25.70 9.62
N LEU A 172 -12.53 25.49 8.87
CA LEU A 172 -12.41 24.44 7.86
C LEU A 172 -11.43 23.33 8.25
N GLY A 173 -10.66 23.48 9.33
CA GLY A 173 -9.59 22.54 9.66
C GLY A 173 -8.36 22.70 8.77
N TYR A 174 -7.62 21.63 8.49
CA TYR A 174 -6.46 21.65 7.61
C TYR A 174 -6.87 21.94 6.17
N LEU A 175 -6.13 22.87 5.54
CA LEU A 175 -6.37 23.31 4.17
C LEU A 175 -5.54 22.45 3.20
N THR A 176 -6.23 21.79 2.28
CA THR A 176 -5.62 20.87 1.31
C THR A 176 -5.92 21.28 -0.12
N SER A 177 -5.07 20.85 -1.06
CA SER A 177 -5.25 21.14 -2.49
C SER A 177 -6.52 20.49 -3.04
N CYS A 178 -6.81 19.27 -2.61
CA CYS A 178 -8.05 18.58 -2.97
C CYS A 178 -9.16 18.88 -1.95
N PRO A 179 -10.31 19.40 -2.38
CA PRO A 179 -11.44 19.68 -1.47
C PRO A 179 -11.93 18.48 -0.67
N THR A 180 -11.74 17.25 -1.19
CA THR A 180 -12.16 16.03 -0.50
C THR A 180 -11.28 15.67 0.70
N ASN A 181 -10.13 16.32 0.87
CA ASN A 181 -9.23 16.13 2.01
C ASN A 181 -9.36 17.26 3.05
N VAL A 182 -10.02 18.40 2.72
CA VAL A 182 -10.21 19.55 3.63
C VAL A 182 -10.90 19.10 4.90
N GLY A 183 -10.47 19.63 6.04
CA GLY A 183 -10.95 19.26 7.37
C GLY A 183 -9.86 18.54 8.16
N THR A 184 -10.00 17.28 8.39
CA THR A 184 -8.97 16.47 9.07
C THR A 184 -7.75 16.18 8.18
N GLY A 185 -7.88 16.26 6.88
CA GLY A 185 -6.86 15.75 5.94
C GLY A 185 -6.59 14.25 6.07
N LEU A 186 -7.42 13.56 6.88
CA LEU A 186 -7.19 12.15 7.25
C LEU A 186 -7.92 11.19 6.31
N ARG A 187 -7.18 10.19 5.84
CA ARG A 187 -7.73 9.02 5.19
C ARG A 187 -7.23 7.75 5.86
N ALA A 188 -8.10 7.14 6.66
CA ALA A 188 -7.90 5.81 7.22
C ALA A 188 -8.41 4.74 6.25
N SER A 189 -7.75 3.61 6.18
CA SER A 189 -8.16 2.48 5.33
C SER A 189 -7.69 1.14 5.88
N VAL A 190 -8.46 0.10 5.57
CA VAL A 190 -8.15 -1.29 5.89
C VAL A 190 -8.12 -2.09 4.59
N MET A 191 -7.03 -2.82 4.36
CA MET A 191 -6.88 -3.72 3.22
C MET A 191 -7.28 -5.13 3.64
N MET A 192 -8.31 -5.67 3.02
CA MET A 192 -8.91 -6.96 3.38
C MET A 192 -8.83 -7.94 2.21
N HIS A 193 -8.52 -9.19 2.51
CA HIS A 193 -8.60 -10.33 1.60
C HIS A 193 -9.94 -11.04 1.79
N LEU A 194 -10.84 -10.94 0.81
CA LEU A 194 -12.22 -11.41 0.88
C LEU A 194 -12.54 -12.47 -0.19
N PRO A 195 -11.81 -13.58 -0.27
CA PRO A 195 -12.00 -14.57 -1.32
C PRO A 195 -13.31 -15.34 -1.20
N GLY A 196 -13.82 -15.59 0.02
CA GLY A 196 -15.12 -16.22 0.24
C GLY A 196 -16.25 -15.36 -0.31
N LEU A 197 -16.28 -14.09 0.06
CA LEU A 197 -17.27 -13.13 -0.43
C LEU A 197 -17.12 -12.91 -1.95
N SER A 198 -15.90 -12.91 -2.49
CA SER A 198 -15.66 -12.79 -3.94
C SER A 198 -16.24 -13.96 -4.74
N LEU A 199 -16.28 -15.15 -4.16
CA LEU A 199 -16.91 -16.33 -4.75
C LEU A 199 -18.45 -16.26 -4.71
N VAL A 200 -19.01 -15.53 -3.73
CA VAL A 200 -20.47 -15.36 -3.56
C VAL A 200 -20.82 -13.90 -3.80
N ARG A 201 -20.74 -13.45 -5.06
CA ARG A 201 -20.83 -12.06 -5.46
C ARG A 201 -22.02 -11.28 -4.88
N PRO A 202 -23.26 -11.84 -4.79
CA PRO A 202 -24.37 -11.12 -4.15
C PRO A 202 -24.10 -10.75 -2.68
N GLU A 203 -23.35 -11.58 -1.95
CA GLU A 203 -22.99 -11.29 -0.56
C GLU A 203 -21.92 -10.19 -0.46
N LEU A 204 -20.95 -10.20 -1.38
CA LEU A 204 -19.95 -9.13 -1.48
C LEU A 204 -20.61 -7.77 -1.77
N GLU A 205 -21.59 -7.73 -2.68
CA GLU A 205 -22.33 -6.52 -3.03
C GLU A 205 -23.14 -5.97 -1.83
N LYS A 206 -23.70 -6.84 -0.99
CA LYS A 206 -24.36 -6.42 0.27
C LYS A 206 -23.39 -5.75 1.23
N VAL A 207 -22.17 -6.29 1.37
CA VAL A 207 -21.09 -5.70 2.19
C VAL A 207 -20.74 -4.31 1.68
N PHE A 208 -20.59 -4.16 0.36
CA PHE A 208 -20.26 -2.87 -0.24
C PHE A 208 -21.36 -1.84 -0.05
N ALA A 209 -22.61 -2.25 -0.25
CA ALA A 209 -23.76 -1.37 -0.02
C ALA A 209 -23.89 -0.95 1.46
N ALA A 210 -23.61 -1.84 2.41
CA ALA A 210 -23.60 -1.53 3.83
C ALA A 210 -22.49 -0.52 4.17
N ALA A 211 -21.25 -0.73 3.67
CA ALA A 211 -20.14 0.19 3.86
C ALA A 211 -20.46 1.59 3.30
N GLN A 212 -21.02 1.67 2.10
CA GLN A 212 -21.39 2.95 1.49
C GLN A 212 -22.45 3.71 2.29
N LYS A 213 -23.43 3.01 2.87
CA LYS A 213 -24.46 3.62 3.76
C LYS A 213 -23.88 4.24 5.03
N THR A 214 -22.71 3.77 5.49
CA THR A 214 -21.98 4.34 6.64
C THR A 214 -20.98 5.42 6.24
N GLY A 215 -20.96 5.85 4.95
CA GLY A 215 -20.06 6.89 4.46
C GLY A 215 -18.63 6.37 4.18
N LEU A 216 -18.47 5.04 4.06
CA LEU A 216 -17.20 4.42 3.74
C LEU A 216 -17.14 4.03 2.24
N ALA A 217 -15.97 4.16 1.63
CA ALA A 217 -15.71 3.70 0.27
C ALA A 217 -15.09 2.31 0.28
N VAL A 218 -15.52 1.47 -0.65
CA VAL A 218 -14.87 0.19 -0.94
C VAL A 218 -14.28 0.25 -2.35
N ARG A 219 -13.00 -0.13 -2.49
CA ARG A 219 -12.27 -0.12 -3.75
C ARG A 219 -11.47 -1.41 -3.89
N GLY A 220 -11.27 -1.90 -5.12
CA GLY A 220 -10.27 -2.93 -5.38
C GLY A 220 -8.85 -2.41 -5.07
N MET A 221 -7.90 -3.32 -4.90
CA MET A 221 -6.52 -3.00 -4.49
C MET A 221 -5.84 -1.89 -5.31
N TYR A 222 -6.16 -1.76 -6.60
CA TYR A 222 -5.53 -0.80 -7.53
C TYR A 222 -6.39 0.42 -7.89
N GLY A 223 -7.53 0.67 -7.21
CA GLY A 223 -8.30 1.89 -7.36
C GLY A 223 -9.78 1.70 -7.75
N GLU A 224 -10.46 2.83 -8.02
CA GLU A 224 -11.88 2.84 -8.41
C GLU A 224 -12.14 2.07 -9.69
N GLY A 225 -13.18 1.21 -9.69
CA GLY A 225 -13.61 0.46 -10.88
C GLY A 225 -12.72 -0.71 -11.28
N SER A 226 -11.56 -0.93 -10.64
CA SER A 226 -10.72 -2.09 -10.90
C SER A 226 -11.31 -3.35 -10.29
N ARG A 227 -11.27 -4.47 -11.04
CA ARG A 227 -11.45 -5.79 -10.42
C ARG A 227 -10.42 -5.95 -9.31
N ALA A 228 -10.82 -6.49 -8.16
CA ALA A 228 -9.90 -6.76 -7.08
C ALA A 228 -8.86 -7.79 -7.53
N ALA A 229 -7.63 -7.34 -7.74
CA ALA A 229 -6.54 -8.26 -8.04
C ALA A 229 -6.28 -9.13 -6.80
N GLY A 230 -6.44 -10.45 -6.94
CA GLY A 230 -6.24 -11.39 -5.86
C GLY A 230 -7.22 -11.25 -4.69
N ASP A 231 -8.46 -10.83 -4.95
CA ASP A 231 -9.55 -10.68 -3.96
C ASP A 231 -9.23 -9.72 -2.80
N PHE A 232 -8.32 -8.75 -3.01
CA PHE A 232 -8.01 -7.70 -2.04
C PHE A 232 -8.87 -6.46 -2.26
N TYR A 233 -9.50 -5.99 -1.19
CA TYR A 233 -10.37 -4.81 -1.16
C TYR A 233 -9.92 -3.83 -0.10
N GLN A 234 -9.92 -2.55 -0.44
CA GLN A 234 -9.64 -1.47 0.50
C GLN A 234 -10.94 -0.80 0.93
N ILE A 235 -11.17 -0.73 2.24
CA ILE A 235 -12.27 0.03 2.84
C ILE A 235 -11.66 1.29 3.47
N SER A 236 -12.25 2.46 3.22
CA SER A 236 -11.72 3.74 3.71
C SER A 236 -12.83 4.77 3.93
N ASN A 237 -12.58 5.76 4.82
CA ASN A 237 -13.46 6.92 4.93
C ASN A 237 -13.47 7.73 3.62
N GLN A 238 -14.58 8.41 3.35
CA GLN A 238 -14.74 9.35 2.22
C GLN A 238 -14.80 10.80 2.68
N ILE A 239 -15.40 11.04 3.83
CA ILE A 239 -15.64 12.38 4.37
C ILE A 239 -14.49 12.74 5.30
N THR A 240 -14.04 14.00 5.24
CA THR A 240 -12.97 14.55 6.08
C THR A 240 -13.41 15.84 6.80
N LEU A 241 -14.40 16.55 6.27
CA LEU A 241 -14.93 17.79 6.83
C LEU A 241 -16.12 17.53 7.76
N GLY A 242 -16.17 18.24 8.88
CA GLY A 242 -17.28 18.16 9.84
C GLY A 242 -17.23 16.93 10.76
N ARG A 243 -16.16 16.18 10.75
CA ARG A 243 -15.88 15.01 11.62
C ARG A 243 -14.53 15.18 12.31
N SER A 244 -14.36 14.59 13.48
CA SER A 244 -13.04 14.50 14.10
C SER A 244 -12.25 13.31 13.52
N GLU A 245 -10.93 13.37 13.66
CA GLU A 245 -10.03 12.28 13.22
C GLU A 245 -10.35 10.96 13.95
N SER A 246 -10.63 11.04 15.27
CA SER A 246 -11.04 9.87 16.06
C SER A 246 -12.35 9.27 15.54
N GLN A 247 -13.38 10.08 15.27
CA GLN A 247 -14.63 9.57 14.71
C GLN A 247 -14.45 8.82 13.40
N LEU A 248 -13.55 9.29 12.51
CA LEU A 248 -13.27 8.62 11.24
C LEU A 248 -12.57 7.26 11.42
N VAL A 249 -11.67 7.17 12.40
CA VAL A 249 -11.00 5.93 12.77
C VAL A 249 -11.99 4.96 13.42
N ASP A 250 -12.82 5.45 14.36
CA ASP A 250 -13.82 4.66 15.09
C ASP A 250 -14.89 4.07 14.17
N ASP A 251 -15.37 4.84 13.17
CA ASP A 251 -16.34 4.34 12.17
C ASP A 251 -15.78 3.12 11.42
N LEU A 252 -14.50 3.19 11.04
CA LEU A 252 -13.84 2.09 10.35
C LEU A 252 -13.62 0.90 11.28
N ALA A 253 -13.19 1.17 12.52
CA ALA A 253 -12.98 0.16 13.55
C ALA A 253 -14.27 -0.58 13.92
N ALA A 254 -15.42 0.09 13.87
CA ALA A 254 -16.71 -0.51 14.14
C ALA A 254 -17.23 -1.41 13.01
N LEU A 255 -16.98 -1.03 11.74
CA LEU A 255 -17.49 -1.81 10.59
C LEU A 255 -16.63 -3.05 10.28
N VAL A 256 -15.31 -2.93 10.38
CA VAL A 256 -14.39 -4.00 9.95
C VAL A 256 -14.66 -5.33 10.63
N PRO A 257 -14.90 -5.46 11.96
CA PRO A 257 -15.21 -6.72 12.61
C PRO A 257 -16.43 -7.44 12.02
N CYS A 258 -17.47 -6.70 11.62
CA CYS A 258 -18.66 -7.29 10.98
C CYS A 258 -18.30 -7.93 9.63
N ILE A 259 -17.44 -7.31 8.85
CA ILE A 259 -16.98 -7.86 7.56
C ILE A 259 -16.08 -9.08 7.76
N LEU A 260 -15.19 -9.03 8.76
CA LEU A 260 -14.34 -10.17 9.14
C LEU A 260 -15.18 -11.42 9.47
N GLU A 261 -16.15 -11.24 10.34
CA GLU A 261 -17.05 -12.33 10.75
C GLU A 261 -17.83 -12.89 9.56
N PHE A 262 -18.32 -12.00 8.69
CA PHE A 262 -19.09 -12.40 7.52
C PHE A 262 -18.24 -13.16 6.49
N GLU A 263 -17.03 -12.70 6.19
CA GLU A 263 -16.08 -13.42 5.32
C GLU A 263 -15.80 -14.82 5.89
N ARG A 264 -15.54 -14.94 7.20
CA ARG A 264 -15.30 -16.23 7.85
C ARG A 264 -16.51 -17.17 7.79
N LYS A 265 -17.73 -16.64 7.99
CA LYS A 265 -18.97 -17.42 7.84
C LYS A 265 -19.15 -17.93 6.41
N VAL A 266 -18.89 -17.10 5.41
CA VAL A 266 -18.98 -17.50 4.00
C VAL A 266 -17.92 -18.55 3.66
N ARG A 267 -16.66 -18.37 4.09
CA ARG A 267 -15.61 -19.39 3.93
C ARG A 267 -16.01 -20.74 4.54
N ALA A 268 -16.55 -20.73 5.76
CA ALA A 268 -16.99 -21.95 6.44
C ALA A 268 -18.16 -22.64 5.71
N ALA A 269 -19.12 -21.88 5.21
CA ALA A 269 -20.22 -22.41 4.40
C ALA A 269 -19.72 -23.04 3.11
N LEU A 270 -18.91 -22.33 2.33
CA LEU A 270 -18.29 -22.83 1.10
C LEU A 270 -17.45 -24.10 1.34
N SER A 271 -16.70 -24.15 2.44
CA SER A 271 -15.90 -25.33 2.81
C SER A 271 -16.76 -26.56 3.11
N ARG A 272 -17.95 -26.39 3.65
CA ARG A 272 -18.89 -27.51 3.90
C ARG A 272 -19.61 -27.94 2.62
N GLU A 273 -20.08 -26.99 1.84
CA GLU A 273 -20.99 -27.25 0.71
C GLU A 273 -20.25 -27.55 -0.59
N GLN A 274 -19.04 -26.99 -0.79
CA GLN A 274 -18.30 -27.03 -2.03
C GLN A 274 -16.83 -27.44 -1.85
N ARG A 275 -16.51 -28.23 -0.81
CA ARG A 275 -15.12 -28.58 -0.48
C ARG A 275 -14.33 -29.20 -1.65
N ALA A 276 -14.96 -30.07 -2.43
CA ALA A 276 -14.31 -30.72 -3.58
C ALA A 276 -13.95 -29.71 -4.67
N ALA A 277 -14.85 -28.78 -5.00
CA ALA A 277 -14.61 -27.72 -5.98
C ALA A 277 -13.53 -26.73 -5.52
N LEU A 278 -13.52 -26.37 -4.22
CA LEU A 278 -12.48 -25.53 -3.63
C LEU A 278 -11.11 -26.22 -3.69
N LYS A 279 -11.04 -27.50 -3.31
CA LYS A 279 -9.81 -28.30 -3.37
C LYS A 279 -9.27 -28.36 -4.81
N ASP A 280 -10.13 -28.61 -5.78
CA ASP A 280 -9.75 -28.63 -7.19
C ASP A 280 -9.22 -27.25 -7.67
N ARG A 281 -9.92 -26.17 -7.32
CA ARG A 281 -9.49 -24.79 -7.62
C ARG A 281 -8.10 -24.47 -7.06
N ILE A 282 -7.87 -24.81 -5.78
CA ILE A 282 -6.58 -24.58 -5.11
C ILE A 282 -5.49 -25.44 -5.74
N SER A 283 -5.75 -26.72 -5.98
CA SER A 283 -4.80 -27.65 -6.60
C SER A 283 -4.38 -27.19 -8.01
N ARG A 284 -5.32 -26.70 -8.81
CA ARG A 284 -4.98 -26.10 -10.13
C ARG A 284 -4.10 -24.87 -9.97
N SER A 285 -4.37 -24.00 -8.99
CA SER A 285 -3.53 -22.82 -8.74
C SER A 285 -2.12 -23.23 -8.31
N VAL A 286 -1.97 -24.21 -7.43
CA VAL A 286 -0.66 -24.79 -7.06
C VAL A 286 0.07 -25.32 -8.30
N GLY A 287 -0.62 -26.12 -9.13
CA GLY A 287 -0.06 -26.65 -10.37
C GLY A 287 0.45 -25.56 -11.30
N LEU A 288 -0.35 -24.53 -11.57
CA LEU A 288 0.03 -23.42 -12.44
C LEU A 288 1.21 -22.62 -11.88
N LEU A 289 1.20 -22.29 -10.59
CA LEU A 289 2.31 -21.55 -9.95
C LEU A 289 3.62 -22.33 -9.97
N ARG A 290 3.57 -23.67 -9.91
CA ARG A 290 4.74 -24.55 -9.90
C ARG A 290 5.24 -24.94 -11.29
N THR A 291 4.44 -24.81 -12.36
CA THR A 291 4.79 -25.34 -13.69
C THR A 291 4.77 -24.31 -14.81
N ALA A 292 4.03 -23.21 -14.68
CA ALA A 292 3.94 -22.19 -15.74
C ALA A 292 5.31 -21.68 -16.16
N ARG A 293 5.47 -21.37 -17.46
CA ARG A 293 6.71 -20.81 -18.03
C ARG A 293 6.65 -19.31 -18.20
N ALA A 294 5.43 -18.74 -18.29
CA ALA A 294 5.16 -17.32 -18.28
C ALA A 294 3.85 -17.08 -17.49
N MET A 295 3.74 -15.97 -16.78
CA MET A 295 2.55 -15.64 -16.00
C MET A 295 2.42 -14.13 -15.86
N GLN A 296 1.26 -13.59 -16.17
CA GLN A 296 0.94 -12.17 -15.96
C GLN A 296 0.76 -11.86 -14.47
N THR A 297 0.94 -10.61 -14.07
CA THR A 297 0.84 -10.18 -12.67
C THR A 297 -0.53 -10.50 -12.07
N GLU A 298 -1.61 -10.19 -12.79
CA GLU A 298 -2.99 -10.40 -12.33
C GLU A 298 -3.29 -11.90 -12.12
N ALA A 299 -2.81 -12.74 -13.03
CA ALA A 299 -2.94 -14.20 -12.90
C ALA A 299 -2.15 -14.74 -11.68
N ALA A 300 -0.93 -14.25 -11.48
CA ALA A 300 -0.11 -14.60 -10.32
C ALA A 300 -0.83 -14.24 -9.01
N LEU A 301 -1.33 -13.02 -8.90
CA LEU A 301 -2.06 -12.55 -7.71
C LEU A 301 -3.35 -13.36 -7.46
N ALA A 302 -4.09 -13.71 -8.51
CA ALA A 302 -5.29 -14.54 -8.39
C ALA A 302 -4.96 -15.95 -7.89
N HIS A 303 -3.89 -16.56 -8.38
CA HIS A 303 -3.45 -17.87 -7.91
C HIS A 303 -2.89 -17.82 -6.48
N LEU A 304 -2.14 -16.78 -6.11
CA LEU A 304 -1.68 -16.57 -4.73
C LEU A 304 -2.86 -16.38 -3.75
N SER A 305 -3.93 -15.67 -4.18
CA SER A 305 -5.18 -15.55 -3.42
C SER A 305 -5.82 -16.93 -3.16
N ASN A 306 -5.87 -17.80 -4.18
CA ASN A 306 -6.39 -19.15 -4.00
C ASN A 306 -5.53 -19.97 -3.02
N LEU A 307 -4.20 -19.85 -3.03
CA LEU A 307 -3.33 -20.50 -2.05
C LEU A 307 -3.59 -19.97 -0.65
N ARG A 308 -3.72 -18.65 -0.50
CA ARG A 308 -4.05 -18.04 0.79
C ARG A 308 -5.39 -18.55 1.33
N LEU A 309 -6.42 -18.64 0.49
CA LEU A 309 -7.69 -19.28 0.86
C LEU A 309 -7.48 -20.74 1.26
N GLY A 310 -6.63 -21.46 0.53
CA GLY A 310 -6.30 -22.87 0.82
C GLY A 310 -5.67 -23.07 2.20
N ILE A 311 -4.76 -22.17 2.61
CA ILE A 311 -4.19 -22.20 3.98
C ILE A 311 -5.29 -22.03 5.03
N HIS A 312 -6.20 -21.07 4.85
CA HIS A 312 -7.27 -20.81 5.83
C HIS A 312 -8.36 -21.89 5.89
N LEU A 313 -8.45 -22.75 4.89
CA LEU A 313 -9.41 -23.86 4.85
C LEU A 313 -8.78 -25.23 5.11
N ASP A 314 -7.51 -25.28 5.49
CA ASP A 314 -6.73 -26.53 5.65
C ASP A 314 -6.78 -27.40 4.38
N LEU A 315 -6.66 -26.77 3.21
CA LEU A 315 -6.62 -27.41 1.90
C LEU A 315 -5.26 -27.25 1.21
N PHE A 316 -4.34 -26.49 1.80
CA PHE A 316 -2.99 -26.24 1.34
C PHE A 316 -2.06 -25.88 2.50
N ASP A 317 -0.94 -26.59 2.63
CA ASP A 317 0.06 -26.45 3.69
C ASP A 317 1.50 -26.16 3.15
N GLY A 318 1.67 -26.10 1.83
CA GLY A 318 2.97 -25.95 1.18
C GLY A 318 3.57 -24.55 1.24
N SER A 319 3.06 -23.61 2.07
CA SER A 319 3.62 -22.28 2.24
C SER A 319 3.02 -21.57 3.46
N SER A 320 3.66 -20.47 3.92
CA SER A 320 3.13 -19.61 4.98
C SER A 320 2.45 -18.36 4.43
N LEU A 321 1.58 -17.73 5.23
CA LEU A 321 0.96 -16.44 4.88
C LEU A 321 2.01 -15.34 4.64
N SER A 322 3.10 -15.33 5.41
CA SER A 322 4.20 -14.38 5.22
C SER A 322 4.80 -14.51 3.82
N VAL A 323 5.14 -15.73 3.39
CA VAL A 323 5.67 -15.98 2.04
C VAL A 323 4.69 -15.54 0.95
N LEU A 324 3.39 -15.80 1.12
CA LEU A 324 2.38 -15.36 0.15
C LEU A 324 2.23 -13.83 0.13
N ASN A 325 2.34 -13.15 1.27
CA ASN A 325 2.33 -11.69 1.34
C ASN A 325 3.56 -11.09 0.63
N GLU A 326 4.76 -11.63 0.88
CA GLU A 326 5.99 -11.24 0.19
C GLU A 326 5.87 -11.43 -1.33
N LEU A 327 5.40 -12.60 -1.75
CA LEU A 327 5.19 -12.90 -3.16
C LEU A 327 4.18 -11.95 -3.81
N GLY A 328 3.14 -11.51 -3.09
CA GLY A 328 2.18 -10.51 -3.57
C GLY A 328 2.85 -9.20 -4.02
N VAL A 329 3.97 -8.83 -3.40
CA VAL A 329 4.80 -7.68 -3.81
C VAL A 329 5.84 -8.10 -4.85
N GLN A 330 6.57 -9.20 -4.60
CA GLN A 330 7.69 -9.62 -5.44
C GLN A 330 7.29 -10.04 -6.87
N VAL A 331 6.04 -10.43 -7.11
CA VAL A 331 5.51 -10.71 -8.46
C VAL A 331 5.16 -9.45 -9.25
N GLN A 332 5.22 -8.27 -8.65
CA GLN A 332 4.94 -7.01 -9.32
C GLN A 332 6.03 -6.66 -10.35
N LYS A 333 5.70 -5.73 -11.24
CA LYS A 333 6.52 -5.34 -12.41
C LYS A 333 7.97 -4.97 -12.05
N GLY A 334 8.15 -4.09 -11.05
CA GLY A 334 9.47 -3.59 -10.65
C GLY A 334 10.25 -4.64 -9.87
N HIS A 335 9.62 -5.28 -8.89
CA HIS A 335 10.28 -6.28 -8.04
C HIS A 335 10.75 -7.49 -8.82
N VAL A 336 9.92 -8.04 -9.70
CA VAL A 336 10.30 -9.21 -10.50
C VAL A 336 11.51 -8.92 -11.38
N GLN A 337 11.60 -7.70 -11.90
CA GLN A 337 12.76 -7.26 -12.69
C GLN A 337 14.00 -7.06 -11.82
N ALA A 338 13.84 -6.38 -10.67
CA ALA A 338 14.94 -6.13 -9.75
C ALA A 338 15.57 -7.40 -9.15
N LEU A 339 14.76 -8.45 -8.95
CA LEU A 339 15.20 -9.77 -8.47
C LEU A 339 15.88 -10.61 -9.55
N SER A 340 15.90 -10.16 -10.81
CA SER A 340 16.58 -10.85 -11.90
C SER A 340 18.04 -10.39 -12.00
N ALA A 341 18.98 -11.32 -11.90
CA ALA A 341 20.40 -11.05 -12.08
C ALA A 341 20.79 -10.61 -13.51
N THR A 342 19.87 -10.72 -14.47
CA THR A 342 20.12 -10.45 -15.90
C THR A 342 19.61 -9.08 -16.36
N SER A 343 18.98 -8.29 -15.48
CA SER A 343 18.44 -7.01 -15.88
C SER A 343 19.54 -5.94 -15.93
N PRO A 344 19.79 -5.31 -17.09
CA PRO A 344 20.68 -4.16 -17.17
C PRO A 344 20.20 -3.02 -16.27
N GLU A 345 21.11 -2.36 -15.55
CA GLU A 345 20.75 -1.19 -14.75
C GLU A 345 20.06 -0.13 -15.62
N GLY A 346 18.89 0.33 -15.18
CA GLY A 346 18.18 1.44 -15.79
C GLY A 346 17.24 1.12 -16.96
N THR A 347 17.24 -0.11 -17.49
CA THR A 347 16.35 -0.49 -18.60
C THR A 347 15.11 -1.25 -18.09
N LEU A 348 13.92 -0.83 -18.49
CA LEU A 348 12.69 -1.57 -18.20
C LEU A 348 12.50 -2.71 -19.22
N LEU A 349 12.39 -3.94 -18.71
CA LEU A 349 12.19 -5.13 -19.53
C LEU A 349 10.80 -5.13 -20.19
N GLU A 350 10.72 -5.84 -21.32
CA GLU A 350 9.44 -6.09 -22.00
C GLU A 350 8.47 -6.95 -21.15
N ALA A 351 7.18 -6.81 -21.41
CA ALA A 351 6.14 -7.52 -20.65
C ALA A 351 6.32 -9.04 -20.67
N SER A 352 6.62 -9.59 -21.85
CA SER A 352 6.83 -11.04 -22.06
C SER A 352 8.01 -11.59 -21.26
N GLU A 353 9.06 -10.80 -21.12
CA GLU A 353 10.24 -11.19 -20.34
C GLU A 353 9.94 -11.13 -18.84
N ARG A 354 9.29 -10.07 -18.37
CA ARG A 354 8.82 -10.01 -16.97
C ARG A 354 7.90 -11.17 -16.62
N ASP A 355 7.03 -11.59 -17.53
CA ASP A 355 6.12 -12.73 -17.30
C ASP A 355 6.88 -14.06 -17.16
N ARG A 356 7.98 -14.24 -17.91
CA ARG A 356 8.89 -15.41 -17.75
C ARG A 356 9.63 -15.37 -16.43
N LEU A 357 10.16 -14.21 -16.04
CA LEU A 357 10.87 -14.02 -14.76
C LEU A 357 9.93 -14.26 -13.58
N ARG A 358 8.69 -13.74 -13.64
CA ARG A 358 7.66 -13.96 -12.61
C ARG A 358 7.35 -15.44 -12.43
N ALA A 359 7.13 -16.15 -13.53
CA ALA A 359 6.91 -17.59 -13.49
C ALA A 359 8.12 -18.35 -12.90
N SER A 360 9.33 -17.93 -13.22
CA SER A 360 10.56 -18.50 -12.65
C SER A 360 10.68 -18.27 -11.14
N LEU A 361 10.42 -17.04 -10.68
CA LEU A 361 10.40 -16.68 -9.27
C LEU A 361 9.39 -17.54 -8.50
N LEU A 362 8.16 -17.64 -9.00
CA LEU A 362 7.09 -18.41 -8.37
C LEU A 362 7.43 -19.89 -8.26
N ARG A 363 7.96 -20.50 -9.32
CA ARG A 363 8.44 -21.90 -9.29
C ARG A 363 9.52 -22.08 -8.22
N LYS A 364 10.51 -21.17 -8.16
CA LYS A 364 11.60 -21.26 -7.18
C LYS A 364 11.11 -21.13 -5.75
N ARG A 365 10.20 -20.19 -5.49
CA ARG A 365 9.70 -19.89 -4.12
C ARG A 365 8.66 -20.88 -3.62
N LEU A 366 7.96 -21.61 -4.50
CA LEU A 366 6.89 -22.57 -4.18
C LEU A 366 7.27 -24.01 -4.54
N ALA A 367 8.54 -24.31 -4.83
CA ALA A 367 9.03 -25.65 -5.16
C ALA A 367 9.16 -26.58 -3.94
N SER A 368 9.20 -25.98 -2.73
CA SER A 368 9.32 -26.69 -1.45
C SER A 368 7.98 -27.16 -0.94
#